data_4fe21c73bdb5435f7e4eec07375d0d8b
#
_entry.id   4fe21c73bdb5435f7e4eec07375d0d8b
#
_cell.length_a   1.000
_cell.length_b   1.000
_cell.length_c   1.000
_cell.angle_alpha   90.00
_cell.angle_beta   90.00
_cell.angle_gamma   90.00
#
_symmetry.space_group_name_H-M   'P 1'
#
loop_
_entity.id
_entity.type
_entity.pdbx_description
1 polymer ?
#
loop_
_entity_poly.entity_id
_entity_poly.type
_entity_poly.pdbx_seq_one_letter_code
_entity_poly.pdbx_strand_id
1 'polypeptide(L)'
;MPIGTLYDPFIKRGLDALNYACYQDARFILVATPSGITLAPEGGAYQSVGEPLIGLAQPGLTSFEPAYADELAILLRWAFEEIQRDAGESVYFRLSTRPIEQPRRTIVPDLAEAIVAGAYWLSEPGPGAELAIAYCGAVAPEALAAHQAVAEDVPGAGLLAITSPDRLHRDWRAARARGEIGVAERLLARLRPGAALVTVGDFHPATLSWLGAVAGNAIVPLGVDRFGQSGDIADLYRAYGIDTDTILDAAARACLTALHQTR
;
A
#
# COMPACT_ATOMS: atom_id res chain seq x y z
N MET A 1 -17.93 -17.35 -12.32
CA MET A 1 -17.09 -16.45 -11.48
C MET A 1 -17.69 -15.06 -11.55
N PRO A 2 -18.24 -14.52 -10.47
CA PRO A 2 -18.81 -13.17 -10.47
C PRO A 2 -17.70 -12.13 -10.35
N ILE A 3 -17.73 -11.13 -11.24
CA ILE A 3 -16.86 -9.95 -11.21
C ILE A 3 -17.76 -8.73 -11.24
N GLY A 4 -17.61 -7.84 -10.26
CA GLY A 4 -18.31 -6.58 -10.18
C GLY A 4 -17.34 -5.41 -10.33
N THR A 5 -17.81 -4.32 -10.94
CA THR A 5 -17.05 -3.08 -11.05
C THR A 5 -17.88 -1.92 -10.53
N LEU A 6 -17.24 -1.00 -9.80
CA LEU A 6 -17.86 0.25 -9.33
C LEU A 6 -16.80 1.33 -9.15
N TYR A 7 -17.24 2.58 -9.05
CA TYR A 7 -16.37 3.65 -8.54
C TYR A 7 -15.99 3.37 -7.09
N ASP A 8 -14.71 3.51 -6.75
CA ASP A 8 -14.18 3.18 -5.44
C ASP A 8 -14.96 3.83 -4.27
N PRO A 9 -15.31 5.13 -4.29
CA PRO A 9 -16.06 5.74 -3.18
C PRO A 9 -17.45 5.13 -2.97
N PHE A 10 -17.99 4.42 -3.96
CA PHE A 10 -19.33 3.85 -3.84
C PHE A 10 -19.37 2.53 -3.09
N ILE A 11 -18.21 1.92 -2.81
CA ILE A 11 -18.17 0.74 -1.92
C ILE A 11 -18.80 1.04 -0.56
N LYS A 12 -18.66 2.27 -0.06
CA LYS A 12 -19.28 2.72 1.20
C LYS A 12 -20.80 2.63 1.21
N ARG A 13 -21.45 2.77 0.05
CA ARG A 13 -22.91 2.60 -0.07
C ARG A 13 -23.34 1.13 -0.07
N GLY A 14 -22.41 0.23 -0.38
CA GLY A 14 -22.64 -1.21 -0.43
C GLY A 14 -22.08 -1.98 0.75
N LEU A 15 -21.60 -1.31 1.82
CA LEU A 15 -20.90 -1.97 2.93
C LEU A 15 -21.74 -3.04 3.63
N ASP A 16 -23.03 -2.79 3.82
CA ASP A 16 -23.94 -3.80 4.42
C ASP A 16 -24.05 -5.04 3.52
N ALA A 17 -24.28 -4.83 2.23
CA ALA A 17 -24.34 -5.92 1.26
C ALA A 17 -23.01 -6.68 1.13
N LEU A 18 -21.88 -5.94 1.14
CA LEU A 18 -20.55 -6.52 1.10
C LEU A 18 -20.28 -7.39 2.34
N ASN A 19 -20.56 -6.86 3.53
CA ASN A 19 -20.39 -7.57 4.78
C ASN A 19 -21.24 -8.85 4.80
N TYR A 20 -22.51 -8.76 4.38
CA TYR A 20 -23.41 -9.91 4.35
C TYR A 20 -22.98 -10.95 3.30
N ALA A 21 -22.50 -10.51 2.14
CA ALA A 21 -21.96 -11.41 1.13
C ALA A 21 -20.72 -12.17 1.63
N CYS A 22 -19.78 -11.49 2.30
CA CYS A 22 -18.62 -12.12 2.92
C CYS A 22 -19.04 -13.09 4.06
N TYR A 23 -20.02 -12.70 4.87
CA TYR A 23 -20.57 -13.56 5.94
C TYR A 23 -21.19 -14.85 5.41
N GLN A 24 -21.83 -14.80 4.24
CA GLN A 24 -22.39 -15.97 3.55
C GLN A 24 -21.39 -16.75 2.72
N ASP A 25 -20.10 -16.42 2.80
CA ASP A 25 -19.05 -17.06 2.00
C ASP A 25 -19.31 -16.95 0.47
N ALA A 26 -19.96 -15.87 0.06
CA ALA A 26 -20.08 -15.54 -1.36
C ALA A 26 -18.72 -15.09 -1.88
N ARG A 27 -18.26 -15.71 -2.98
CA ARG A 27 -16.92 -15.49 -3.53
C ARG A 27 -17.01 -14.76 -4.86
N PHE A 28 -16.43 -13.55 -4.89
CA PHE A 28 -16.46 -12.67 -6.05
C PHE A 28 -15.18 -11.83 -6.12
N ILE A 29 -14.93 -11.27 -7.29
CA ILE A 29 -13.93 -10.24 -7.48
C ILE A 29 -14.65 -8.90 -7.61
N LEU A 30 -14.32 -7.94 -6.74
CA LEU A 30 -14.80 -6.57 -6.80
C LEU A 30 -13.67 -5.65 -7.27
N VAL A 31 -13.87 -4.95 -8.39
CA VAL A 31 -12.90 -3.99 -8.93
C VAL A 31 -13.46 -2.59 -8.74
N ALA A 32 -12.85 -1.85 -7.83
CA ALA A 32 -13.20 -0.46 -7.55
C ALA A 32 -12.25 0.48 -8.31
N THR A 33 -12.79 1.12 -9.33
CA THR A 33 -12.03 1.97 -10.26
C THR A 33 -12.94 3.01 -10.92
N PRO A 34 -12.46 4.24 -11.16
CA PRO A 34 -11.22 4.82 -10.65
C PRO A 34 -11.25 5.09 -9.14
N SER A 35 -10.08 5.34 -8.54
CA SER A 35 -9.91 5.46 -7.09
C SER A 35 -9.08 6.68 -6.68
N GLY A 36 -9.25 7.13 -5.43
CA GLY A 36 -8.39 8.06 -4.74
C GLY A 36 -8.38 9.48 -5.25
N ILE A 37 -7.34 10.20 -4.89
CA ILE A 37 -7.09 11.58 -5.33
C ILE A 37 -6.84 11.66 -6.84
N THR A 38 -6.53 10.55 -7.48
CA THR A 38 -6.38 10.49 -8.94
C THR A 38 -7.69 10.74 -9.71
N LEU A 39 -8.84 10.78 -9.01
CA LEU A 39 -10.12 11.33 -9.47
C LEU A 39 -10.15 12.88 -9.43
N ALA A 40 -9.00 13.49 -9.59
CA ALA A 40 -8.75 14.93 -9.39
C ALA A 40 -9.78 15.88 -10.04
N PRO A 41 -10.18 15.72 -11.31
CA PRO A 41 -11.15 16.62 -11.93
C PRO A 41 -12.58 16.50 -11.37
N GLU A 42 -12.94 15.33 -10.83
CA GLU A 42 -14.31 15.06 -10.37
C GLU A 42 -14.63 15.64 -8.99
N GLY A 43 -13.58 15.91 -8.18
CA GLY A 43 -13.71 16.58 -6.91
C GLY A 43 -13.91 15.66 -5.70
N GLY A 44 -13.94 16.30 -4.53
CA GLY A 44 -13.74 15.67 -3.25
C GLY A 44 -14.73 14.60 -2.83
N ALA A 45 -15.96 14.65 -3.31
CA ALA A 45 -16.97 13.64 -2.99
C ALA A 45 -16.70 12.27 -3.62
N TYR A 46 -15.89 12.22 -4.67
CA TYR A 46 -15.53 11.02 -5.42
C TYR A 46 -14.09 10.54 -5.13
N GLN A 47 -13.32 11.34 -4.44
CA GLN A 47 -11.96 10.98 -4.03
C GLN A 47 -12.02 10.12 -2.77
N SER A 48 -11.83 8.81 -2.95
CA SER A 48 -11.90 7.82 -1.88
C SER A 48 -10.64 7.88 -1.01
N VAL A 49 -10.82 7.97 0.30
CA VAL A 49 -9.71 8.12 1.28
C VAL A 49 -9.64 6.93 2.22
N GLY A 50 -10.77 6.50 2.76
CA GLY A 50 -10.85 5.46 3.79
C GLY A 50 -11.14 4.06 3.27
N GLU A 51 -11.25 3.85 1.97
CA GLU A 51 -11.65 2.59 1.37
C GLU A 51 -10.65 1.44 1.61
N PRO A 52 -9.32 1.65 1.61
CA PRO A 52 -8.38 0.59 1.96
C PRO A 52 -8.53 0.07 3.40
N LEU A 53 -9.06 0.89 4.32
CA LEU A 53 -9.37 0.44 5.69
C LEU A 53 -10.50 -0.60 5.74
N ILE A 54 -11.39 -0.61 4.73
CA ILE A 54 -12.41 -1.64 4.59
C ILE A 54 -11.75 -2.99 4.37
N GLY A 55 -10.75 -3.06 3.47
CA GLY A 55 -9.97 -4.29 3.25
C GLY A 55 -9.30 -4.80 4.51
N LEU A 56 -8.68 -3.90 5.29
CA LEU A 56 -8.04 -4.25 6.57
C LEU A 56 -9.02 -4.79 7.64
N ALA A 57 -10.28 -4.35 7.59
CA ALA A 57 -11.27 -4.62 8.64
C ALA A 57 -12.29 -5.70 8.29
N GLN A 58 -12.51 -5.99 7.00
CA GLN A 58 -13.58 -6.87 6.55
C GLN A 58 -13.15 -8.34 6.52
N PRO A 59 -13.70 -9.22 7.39
CA PRO A 59 -13.47 -10.65 7.29
C PRO A 59 -14.02 -11.23 5.98
N GLY A 60 -13.34 -12.25 5.43
CA GLY A 60 -13.76 -12.91 4.19
C GLY A 60 -13.49 -12.10 2.91
N LEU A 61 -12.70 -11.02 3.03
CA LEU A 61 -12.30 -10.17 1.92
C LEU A 61 -10.78 -9.98 1.92
N THR A 62 -10.14 -10.29 0.81
CA THR A 62 -8.72 -9.95 0.58
C THR A 62 -8.65 -8.73 -0.33
N SER A 63 -7.87 -7.72 0.05
CA SER A 63 -7.76 -6.46 -0.72
C SER A 63 -6.38 -6.23 -1.28
N PHE A 64 -6.33 -5.64 -2.49
CA PHE A 64 -5.10 -5.26 -3.19
C PHE A 64 -5.21 -3.87 -3.79
N GLU A 65 -4.07 -3.17 -3.79
CA GLU A 65 -3.90 -1.89 -4.46
C GLU A 65 -2.54 -1.84 -5.18
N PRO A 66 -2.43 -2.52 -6.34
CA PRO A 66 -1.19 -2.52 -7.13
C PRO A 66 -0.92 -1.16 -7.77
N ALA A 67 0.37 -0.84 -7.95
CA ALA A 67 0.80 0.34 -8.70
C ALA A 67 0.95 0.05 -10.20
N TYR A 68 1.38 -1.17 -10.56
CA TYR A 68 1.79 -1.51 -11.91
C TYR A 68 0.92 -2.59 -12.54
N ALA A 69 0.83 -2.56 -13.88
CA ALA A 69 0.01 -3.50 -14.64
C ALA A 69 0.52 -4.96 -14.55
N ASP A 70 1.81 -5.17 -14.42
CA ASP A 70 2.39 -6.51 -14.23
C ASP A 70 2.02 -7.10 -12.86
N GLU A 71 1.99 -6.28 -11.81
CA GLU A 71 1.45 -6.67 -10.49
C GLU A 71 -0.02 -7.06 -10.59
N LEU A 72 -0.82 -6.20 -11.23
CA LEU A 72 -2.25 -6.45 -11.41
C LEU A 72 -2.51 -7.76 -12.15
N ALA A 73 -1.72 -8.07 -13.19
CA ALA A 73 -1.86 -9.32 -13.94
C ALA A 73 -1.62 -10.56 -13.06
N ILE A 74 -0.61 -10.52 -12.18
CA ILE A 74 -0.31 -11.59 -11.22
C ILE A 74 -1.45 -11.73 -10.21
N LEU A 75 -1.86 -10.61 -9.64
CA LEU A 75 -2.89 -10.57 -8.60
C LEU A 75 -4.27 -11.00 -9.12
N LEU A 76 -4.63 -10.62 -10.35
CA LEU A 76 -5.86 -11.09 -10.98
C LEU A 76 -5.84 -12.61 -11.20
N ARG A 77 -4.72 -13.15 -11.68
CA ARG A 77 -4.57 -14.59 -11.84
C ARG A 77 -4.77 -15.30 -10.50
N TRP A 78 -4.08 -14.83 -9.47
CA TRP A 78 -4.23 -15.36 -8.11
C TRP A 78 -5.69 -15.24 -7.62
N ALA A 79 -6.35 -14.09 -7.85
CA ALA A 79 -7.72 -13.86 -7.42
C ALA A 79 -8.72 -14.83 -8.10
N PHE A 80 -8.53 -15.14 -9.39
CA PHE A 80 -9.35 -16.13 -10.08
C PHE A 80 -9.19 -17.53 -9.49
N GLU A 81 -8.01 -17.89 -9.03
CA GLU A 81 -7.75 -19.16 -8.36
C GLU A 81 -8.36 -19.13 -6.94
N GLU A 82 -8.17 -18.04 -6.21
CA GLU A 82 -8.61 -17.87 -4.82
C GLU A 82 -10.12 -18.00 -4.65
N ILE A 83 -10.91 -17.32 -5.47
CA ILE A 83 -12.39 -17.37 -5.37
C ILE A 83 -12.97 -18.73 -5.73
N GLN A 84 -12.18 -19.66 -6.25
CA GLN A 84 -12.59 -21.03 -6.61
C GLN A 84 -12.13 -22.08 -5.60
N ARG A 85 -11.27 -21.70 -4.63
CA ARG A 85 -10.79 -22.63 -3.59
C ARG A 85 -11.90 -22.90 -2.57
N ASP A 86 -11.93 -24.09 -1.98
CA ASP A 86 -12.91 -24.46 -0.96
C ASP A 86 -12.91 -23.53 0.27
N ALA A 87 -11.72 -23.05 0.66
CA ALA A 87 -11.54 -22.07 1.74
C ALA A 87 -11.09 -20.71 1.21
N GLY A 88 -11.48 -20.36 -0.02
CA GLY A 88 -11.13 -19.07 -0.62
C GLY A 88 -11.97 -17.92 -0.09
N GLU A 89 -11.54 -16.70 -0.34
CA GLU A 89 -12.22 -15.45 0.05
C GLU A 89 -12.64 -14.63 -1.18
N SER A 90 -13.50 -13.64 -0.98
CA SER A 90 -13.73 -12.59 -1.96
C SER A 90 -12.51 -11.71 -2.11
N VAL A 91 -12.32 -11.11 -3.28
CA VAL A 91 -11.16 -10.27 -3.57
C VAL A 91 -11.62 -8.88 -4.00
N TYR A 92 -11.02 -7.86 -3.40
CA TYR A 92 -11.25 -6.46 -3.70
C TYR A 92 -9.99 -5.83 -4.29
N PHE A 93 -10.12 -5.24 -5.47
CA PHE A 93 -9.07 -4.44 -6.11
C PHE A 93 -9.44 -2.97 -6.07
N ARG A 94 -8.58 -2.14 -5.49
CA ARG A 94 -8.63 -0.69 -5.61
C ARG A 94 -7.66 -0.25 -6.70
N LEU A 95 -8.18 0.30 -7.80
CA LEU A 95 -7.38 0.61 -8.99
C LEU A 95 -7.51 2.08 -9.38
N SER A 96 -6.37 2.72 -9.64
CA SER A 96 -6.29 4.05 -10.22
C SER A 96 -6.29 3.98 -11.75
N THR A 97 -6.85 5.00 -12.39
CA THR A 97 -6.73 5.23 -13.84
C THR A 97 -5.61 6.20 -14.21
N ARG A 98 -4.81 6.64 -13.22
CA ARG A 98 -3.64 7.50 -13.46
C ARG A 98 -2.62 6.78 -14.35
N PRO A 99 -2.17 7.39 -15.46
CA PRO A 99 -1.07 6.86 -16.24
C PRO A 99 0.23 6.86 -15.40
N ILE A 100 0.85 5.70 -15.28
CA ILE A 100 2.12 5.49 -14.55
C ILE A 100 3.10 4.79 -15.47
N GLU A 101 4.36 5.24 -15.49
CA GLU A 101 5.43 4.57 -16.21
C GLU A 101 5.65 3.17 -15.62
N GLN A 102 5.64 2.17 -16.50
CA GLN A 102 5.73 0.78 -16.09
C GLN A 102 7.21 0.36 -15.94
N PRO A 103 7.58 -0.34 -14.87
CA PRO A 103 8.96 -0.79 -14.69
C PRO A 103 9.35 -1.83 -15.73
N ARG A 104 10.57 -1.69 -16.29
CA ARG A 104 11.16 -2.68 -17.19
C ARG A 104 11.82 -3.78 -16.36
N ARG A 105 11.08 -4.81 -16.02
CA ARG A 105 11.56 -5.94 -15.20
C ARG A 105 11.04 -7.27 -15.70
N THR A 106 11.74 -8.34 -15.33
CA THR A 106 11.26 -9.71 -15.52
C THR A 106 10.64 -10.18 -14.21
N ILE A 107 9.42 -10.68 -14.29
CA ILE A 107 8.76 -11.29 -13.13
C ILE A 107 9.29 -12.71 -12.98
N VAL A 108 10.08 -12.90 -11.94
CA VAL A 108 10.52 -14.24 -11.50
C VAL A 108 9.54 -14.81 -10.47
N PRO A 109 9.50 -16.14 -10.23
CA PRO A 109 8.56 -16.75 -9.30
C PRO A 109 8.54 -16.11 -7.91
N ASP A 110 9.71 -15.86 -7.32
CA ASP A 110 9.84 -15.26 -5.98
C ASP A 110 9.21 -13.85 -5.92
N LEU A 111 9.37 -13.05 -6.99
CA LEU A 111 8.74 -11.74 -7.06
C LEU A 111 7.21 -11.86 -7.20
N ALA A 112 6.73 -12.82 -7.99
CA ALA A 112 5.29 -13.05 -8.10
C ALA A 112 4.67 -13.47 -6.76
N GLU A 113 5.34 -14.35 -6.01
CA GLU A 113 4.92 -14.75 -4.67
C GLU A 113 4.92 -13.56 -3.69
N ALA A 114 5.95 -12.71 -3.73
CA ALA A 114 6.04 -11.52 -2.89
C ALA A 114 4.96 -10.49 -3.21
N ILE A 115 4.64 -10.27 -4.49
CA ILE A 115 3.52 -9.43 -4.94
C ILE A 115 2.19 -9.94 -4.34
N VAL A 116 1.94 -11.24 -4.39
CA VAL A 116 0.74 -11.85 -3.81
C VAL A 116 0.78 -11.80 -2.28
N ALA A 117 1.94 -11.96 -1.65
CA ALA A 117 2.09 -11.86 -0.20
C ALA A 117 1.83 -10.45 0.35
N GLY A 118 1.89 -9.42 -0.50
CA GLY A 118 1.46 -8.06 -0.18
C GLY A 118 2.55 -7.01 -0.22
N ALA A 119 3.84 -7.35 -0.33
CA ALA A 119 4.92 -6.39 -0.54
C ALA A 119 6.22 -7.03 -1.03
N TYR A 120 7.03 -6.22 -1.67
CA TYR A 120 8.38 -6.56 -2.12
C TYR A 120 9.27 -5.31 -2.15
N TRP A 121 10.58 -5.49 -2.04
CA TRP A 121 11.52 -4.41 -2.24
C TRP A 121 11.65 -4.09 -3.75
N LEU A 122 11.23 -2.89 -4.16
CA LEU A 122 11.49 -2.37 -5.51
C LEU A 122 12.95 -1.95 -5.63
N SER A 123 13.51 -1.37 -4.55
CA SER A 123 14.94 -1.16 -4.36
C SER A 123 15.32 -1.74 -2.99
N GLU A 124 16.17 -2.77 -3.01
CA GLU A 124 16.63 -3.45 -1.80
C GLU A 124 17.40 -2.50 -0.90
N PRO A 125 17.14 -2.50 0.42
CA PRO A 125 17.95 -1.72 1.34
C PRO A 125 19.38 -2.27 1.43
N GLY A 126 20.34 -1.37 1.50
CA GLY A 126 21.74 -1.71 1.76
C GLY A 126 21.95 -2.24 3.19
N PRO A 127 23.10 -2.85 3.47
CA PRO A 127 23.42 -3.32 4.81
C PRO A 127 23.35 -2.19 5.84
N GLY A 128 22.56 -2.38 6.90
CA GLY A 128 22.39 -1.37 7.95
C GLY A 128 21.62 -0.12 7.53
N ALA A 129 20.78 -0.24 6.52
CA ALA A 129 19.97 0.88 6.03
C ALA A 129 19.21 1.60 7.15
N GLU A 130 19.32 2.92 7.15
CA GLU A 130 18.76 3.80 8.18
C GLU A 130 17.37 4.32 7.82
N LEU A 131 16.99 4.17 6.55
CA LEU A 131 15.76 4.71 5.99
C LEU A 131 15.17 3.74 4.98
N ALA A 132 13.84 3.65 4.99
CA ALA A 132 13.07 3.14 3.87
C ALA A 132 11.86 4.01 3.59
N ILE A 133 11.48 4.10 2.30
CA ILE A 133 10.21 4.63 1.85
C ILE A 133 9.34 3.43 1.45
N ALA A 134 8.13 3.34 2.00
CA ALA A 134 7.14 2.33 1.65
C ALA A 134 5.93 3.00 1.00
N TYR A 135 5.55 2.57 -0.18
CA TYR A 135 4.42 3.14 -0.90
C TYR A 135 3.39 2.08 -1.29
N CYS A 136 2.17 2.52 -1.56
CA CYS A 136 1.10 1.66 -2.06
C CYS A 136 0.29 2.40 -3.14
N GLY A 137 0.06 1.73 -4.28
CA GLY A 137 -0.81 2.23 -5.34
C GLY A 137 -0.26 3.43 -6.12
N ALA A 138 -1.14 4.36 -6.44
CA ALA A 138 -0.94 5.42 -7.45
C ALA A 138 0.16 6.46 -7.14
N VAL A 139 0.69 6.49 -5.91
CA VAL A 139 1.80 7.39 -5.49
C VAL A 139 3.18 6.85 -5.83
N ALA A 140 3.25 5.71 -6.54
CA ALA A 140 4.53 5.09 -6.92
C ALA A 140 5.52 6.04 -7.61
N PRO A 141 5.13 6.92 -8.55
CA PRO A 141 6.05 7.87 -9.19
C PRO A 141 6.70 8.84 -8.19
N GLU A 142 5.92 9.40 -7.26
CA GLU A 142 6.41 10.32 -6.24
C GLU A 142 7.36 9.63 -5.26
N ALA A 143 7.00 8.42 -4.82
CA ALA A 143 7.84 7.63 -3.94
C ALA A 143 9.16 7.20 -4.60
N LEU A 144 9.14 6.84 -5.89
CA LEU A 144 10.32 6.50 -6.66
C LEU A 144 11.25 7.72 -6.83
N ALA A 145 10.69 8.88 -7.20
CA ALA A 145 11.46 10.12 -7.35
C ALA A 145 12.09 10.56 -6.01
N ALA A 146 11.33 10.49 -4.91
CA ALA A 146 11.85 10.79 -3.58
C ALA A 146 12.96 9.81 -3.16
N HIS A 147 12.79 8.51 -3.43
CA HIS A 147 13.82 7.52 -3.13
C HIS A 147 15.11 7.77 -3.93
N GLN A 148 15.01 8.09 -5.23
CA GLN A 148 16.16 8.39 -6.06
C GLN A 148 16.93 9.61 -5.52
N ALA A 149 16.24 10.67 -5.11
CA ALA A 149 16.86 11.85 -4.56
C ALA A 149 17.49 11.58 -3.18
N VAL A 150 16.79 10.89 -2.28
CA VAL A 150 17.32 10.61 -0.93
C VAL A 150 18.50 9.64 -0.95
N ALA A 151 18.59 8.75 -1.94
CA ALA A 151 19.68 7.78 -2.06
C ALA A 151 21.05 8.43 -2.29
N GLU A 152 21.09 9.69 -2.74
CA GLU A 152 22.32 10.48 -2.87
C GLU A 152 22.91 10.84 -1.49
N ASP A 153 22.04 11.18 -0.53
CA ASP A 153 22.42 11.61 0.81
C ASP A 153 22.41 10.46 1.85
N VAL A 154 21.55 9.46 1.64
CA VAL A 154 21.37 8.27 2.51
C VAL A 154 21.61 7.01 1.70
N PRO A 155 22.88 6.65 1.43
CA PRO A 155 23.20 5.46 0.65
C PRO A 155 22.61 4.20 1.28
N GLY A 156 21.97 3.38 0.43
CA GLY A 156 21.34 2.14 0.87
C GLY A 156 19.92 2.32 1.41
N ALA A 157 19.31 3.51 1.30
CA ALA A 157 17.88 3.66 1.57
C ALA A 157 17.06 2.66 0.73
N GLY A 158 16.06 2.01 1.34
CA GLY A 158 15.21 1.04 0.67
C GLY A 158 13.94 1.66 0.09
N LEU A 159 13.39 1.06 -0.98
CA LEU A 159 12.07 1.39 -1.51
C LEU A 159 11.18 0.14 -1.51
N LEU A 160 10.17 0.12 -0.64
CA LEU A 160 9.24 -0.99 -0.46
C LEU A 160 7.93 -0.71 -1.22
N ALA A 161 7.60 -1.56 -2.18
CA ALA A 161 6.31 -1.57 -2.84
C ALA A 161 5.33 -2.44 -2.05
N ILE A 162 4.18 -1.87 -1.67
CA ILE A 162 3.11 -2.57 -0.97
C ILE A 162 1.95 -2.75 -1.96
N THR A 163 1.55 -3.98 -2.18
CA THR A 163 0.42 -4.35 -3.05
C THR A 163 -0.83 -4.70 -2.26
N SER A 164 -0.67 -5.07 -0.98
CA SER A 164 -1.79 -5.41 -0.08
C SER A 164 -1.45 -5.08 1.38
N PRO A 165 -1.85 -3.92 1.89
CA PRO A 165 -1.78 -3.63 3.32
C PRO A 165 -2.51 -4.67 4.18
N ASP A 166 -3.64 -5.16 3.70
CA ASP A 166 -4.49 -6.16 4.35
C ASP A 166 -3.76 -7.50 4.55
N ARG A 167 -3.22 -8.10 3.49
CA ARG A 167 -2.53 -9.39 3.59
C ARG A 167 -1.32 -9.33 4.51
N LEU A 168 -0.53 -8.24 4.41
CA LEU A 168 0.61 -8.01 5.29
C LEU A 168 0.18 -7.92 6.76
N HIS A 169 -0.89 -7.17 7.03
CA HIS A 169 -1.39 -6.99 8.40
C HIS A 169 -1.96 -8.31 8.96
N ARG A 170 -2.73 -9.05 8.18
CA ARG A 170 -3.26 -10.35 8.59
C ARG A 170 -2.15 -11.37 8.85
N ASP A 171 -1.18 -11.46 7.93
CA ASP A 171 -0.03 -12.36 8.09
C ASP A 171 0.78 -12.01 9.35
N TRP A 172 1.11 -10.75 9.56
CA TRP A 172 1.83 -10.29 10.75
C TRP A 172 1.10 -10.67 12.04
N ARG A 173 -0.20 -10.42 12.13
CA ARG A 173 -0.98 -10.79 13.32
C ARG A 173 -1.05 -12.29 13.55
N ALA A 174 -1.26 -13.06 12.48
CA ALA A 174 -1.35 -14.51 12.55
C ALA A 174 0.00 -15.16 12.92
N ALA A 175 1.08 -14.70 12.30
CA ALA A 175 2.44 -15.17 12.61
C ALA A 175 2.78 -14.88 14.08
N ARG A 176 2.53 -13.66 14.54
CA ARG A 176 2.77 -13.25 15.93
C ARG A 176 1.97 -14.08 16.94
N ALA A 177 0.72 -14.42 16.63
CA ALA A 177 -0.10 -15.28 17.48
C ALA A 177 0.46 -16.71 17.60
N ARG A 178 1.22 -17.18 16.60
CA ARG A 178 1.88 -18.48 16.57
C ARG A 178 3.34 -18.44 17.07
N GLY A 179 3.88 -17.25 17.39
CA GLY A 179 5.30 -17.07 17.71
C GLY A 179 6.23 -17.22 16.49
N GLU A 180 5.72 -16.96 15.31
CA GLU A 180 6.44 -17.02 14.03
C GLU A 180 6.78 -15.61 13.53
N ILE A 181 7.66 -15.53 12.52
CA ILE A 181 8.05 -14.29 11.86
C ILE A 181 7.21 -14.11 10.59
N GLY A 182 6.43 -13.04 10.53
CA GLY A 182 5.60 -12.70 9.38
C GLY A 182 6.36 -12.07 8.22
N VAL A 183 5.68 -11.86 7.10
CA VAL A 183 6.24 -11.23 5.88
C VAL A 183 6.74 -9.82 6.17
N ALA A 184 5.92 -9.00 6.82
CA ALA A 184 6.28 -7.62 7.15
C ALA A 184 7.52 -7.56 8.07
N GLU A 185 7.62 -8.46 9.06
CA GLU A 185 8.78 -8.54 9.94
C GLU A 185 10.05 -8.93 9.18
N ARG A 186 9.98 -9.93 8.28
CA ARG A 186 11.14 -10.32 7.44
C ARG A 186 11.62 -9.20 6.54
N LEU A 187 10.68 -8.43 5.96
CA LEU A 187 11.02 -7.29 5.12
C LEU A 187 11.70 -6.18 5.93
N LEU A 188 11.10 -5.77 7.05
CA LEU A 188 11.62 -4.67 7.86
C LEU A 188 12.87 -5.05 8.66
N ALA A 189 13.12 -6.33 8.94
CA ALA A 189 14.36 -6.81 9.56
C ALA A 189 15.62 -6.58 8.71
N ARG A 190 15.47 -6.20 7.43
CA ARG A 190 16.61 -5.80 6.57
C ARG A 190 17.10 -4.38 6.86
N LEU A 191 16.32 -3.59 7.57
CA LEU A 191 16.70 -2.27 8.06
C LEU A 191 17.41 -2.40 9.41
N ARG A 192 18.22 -1.42 9.79
CA ARG A 192 18.77 -1.41 11.15
C ARG A 192 17.64 -1.21 12.18
N PRO A 193 17.83 -1.67 13.44
CA PRO A 193 16.90 -1.35 14.51
C PRO A 193 16.70 0.16 14.65
N GLY A 194 15.44 0.59 14.77
CA GLY A 194 15.11 2.02 14.87
C GLY A 194 15.25 2.82 13.58
N ALA A 195 15.48 2.18 12.43
CA ALA A 195 15.51 2.86 11.14
C ALA A 195 14.21 3.63 10.89
N ALA A 196 14.33 4.75 10.19
CA ALA A 196 13.20 5.55 9.78
C ALA A 196 12.39 4.85 8.68
N LEU A 197 11.07 4.90 8.77
CA LEU A 197 10.15 4.36 7.78
C LEU A 197 9.13 5.43 7.40
N VAL A 198 9.24 5.97 6.19
CA VAL A 198 8.22 6.85 5.62
C VAL A 198 7.23 5.99 4.85
N THR A 199 5.94 6.04 5.17
CA THR A 199 4.91 5.36 4.41
C THR A 199 4.05 6.38 3.67
N VAL A 200 3.67 6.09 2.44
CA VAL A 200 2.86 6.98 1.62
C VAL A 200 1.83 6.22 0.79
N GLY A 201 0.63 6.76 0.73
CA GLY A 201 -0.46 6.24 -0.09
C GLY A 201 -1.49 7.30 -0.40
N ASP A 202 -2.21 7.10 -1.50
CA ASP A 202 -3.36 7.92 -1.90
C ASP A 202 -4.62 7.51 -1.12
N PHE A 203 -4.50 7.49 0.22
CA PHE A 203 -5.52 7.05 1.17
C PHE A 203 -5.17 7.50 2.59
N HIS A 204 -6.05 7.19 3.56
CA HIS A 204 -5.84 7.56 4.95
C HIS A 204 -4.57 6.90 5.53
N PRO A 205 -3.67 7.68 6.19
CA PRO A 205 -2.38 7.20 6.68
C PRO A 205 -2.48 6.03 7.68
N ALA A 206 -3.62 5.87 8.37
CA ALA A 206 -3.86 4.73 9.26
C ALA A 206 -3.75 3.36 8.56
N THR A 207 -3.90 3.32 7.23
CA THR A 207 -3.78 2.10 6.43
C THR A 207 -2.40 1.45 6.55
N LEU A 208 -1.34 2.24 6.72
CA LEU A 208 0.05 1.76 6.80
C LEU A 208 0.74 2.08 8.14
N SER A 209 0.15 2.93 9.00
CA SER A 209 0.80 3.38 10.23
C SER A 209 1.11 2.24 11.23
N TRP A 210 0.41 1.11 11.14
CA TRP A 210 0.66 -0.08 11.96
C TRP A 210 2.04 -0.71 11.71
N LEU A 211 2.68 -0.45 10.56
CA LEU A 211 4.03 -0.93 10.24
C LEU A 211 5.07 -0.50 11.27
N GLY A 212 4.88 0.64 11.94
CA GLY A 212 5.74 1.07 13.04
C GLY A 212 5.77 0.13 14.24
N ALA A 213 4.71 -0.68 14.43
CA ALA A 213 4.64 -1.66 15.52
C ALA A 213 5.29 -3.01 15.16
N VAL A 214 5.67 -3.22 13.89
CA VAL A 214 6.17 -4.52 13.39
C VAL A 214 7.60 -4.78 13.88
N ALA A 215 8.52 -3.84 13.63
CA ALA A 215 9.94 -3.99 13.95
C ALA A 215 10.48 -2.80 14.78
N GLY A 216 9.60 -1.96 15.33
CA GLY A 216 9.99 -0.80 16.15
C GLY A 216 10.63 0.34 15.33
N ASN A 217 10.32 0.43 14.05
CA ASN A 217 10.78 1.51 13.21
C ASN A 217 10.13 2.85 13.58
N ALA A 218 10.90 3.94 13.48
CA ALA A 218 10.36 5.30 13.57
C ALA A 218 9.53 5.60 12.32
N ILE A 219 8.20 5.58 12.43
CA ILE A 219 7.30 5.73 11.28
C ILE A 219 6.85 7.17 11.07
N VAL A 220 6.85 7.63 9.81
CA VAL A 220 6.20 8.87 9.38
C VAL A 220 5.15 8.52 8.31
N PRO A 221 3.87 8.41 8.70
CA PRO A 221 2.82 8.04 7.77
C PRO A 221 2.29 9.26 7.01
N LEU A 222 2.47 9.28 5.70
CA LEU A 222 1.88 10.26 4.78
C LEU A 222 0.63 9.67 4.11
N GLY A 223 -0.35 10.52 3.86
CA GLY A 223 -1.61 10.12 3.25
C GLY A 223 -2.63 11.23 3.27
N VAL A 224 -3.88 10.91 2.95
CA VAL A 224 -4.99 11.85 2.85
C VAL A 224 -5.94 11.64 4.04
N ASP A 225 -6.11 12.64 4.89
CA ASP A 225 -6.92 12.60 6.11
C ASP A 225 -8.11 13.58 6.10
N ARG A 226 -8.35 14.24 4.98
CA ARG A 226 -9.42 15.22 4.79
C ARG A 226 -10.14 15.04 3.48
N PHE A 227 -11.30 15.68 3.31
CA PHE A 227 -12.02 15.67 2.06
C PHE A 227 -11.17 16.22 0.92
N GLY A 228 -11.29 15.57 -0.24
CA GLY A 228 -10.64 16.01 -1.46
C GLY A 228 -11.26 17.29 -2.06
N GLN A 229 -10.72 17.74 -3.16
CA GLN A 229 -11.21 18.86 -3.95
C GLN A 229 -10.84 18.67 -5.41
N SER A 230 -11.48 19.43 -6.30
CA SER A 230 -11.13 19.43 -7.73
C SER A 230 -9.80 20.13 -7.97
N GLY A 231 -9.00 19.60 -8.90
CA GLY A 231 -7.72 20.17 -9.26
C GLY A 231 -6.94 19.23 -10.18
N ASP A 232 -5.69 19.56 -10.45
CA ASP A 232 -4.74 18.65 -11.09
C ASP A 232 -4.11 17.73 -10.06
N ILE A 233 -3.72 16.52 -10.48
CA ILE A 233 -3.13 15.52 -9.57
C ILE A 233 -1.91 16.09 -8.84
N ALA A 234 -1.01 16.79 -9.53
CA ALA A 234 0.20 17.36 -8.93
C ALA A 234 -0.11 18.39 -7.83
N ASP A 235 -1.09 19.27 -8.06
CA ASP A 235 -1.50 20.28 -7.09
C ASP A 235 -2.19 19.64 -5.88
N LEU A 236 -3.04 18.64 -6.11
CA LEU A 236 -3.70 17.92 -5.03
C LEU A 236 -2.72 17.08 -4.22
N TYR A 237 -1.76 16.42 -4.84
CA TYR A 237 -0.74 15.67 -4.14
C TYR A 237 0.09 16.57 -3.24
N ARG A 238 0.46 17.78 -3.72
CA ARG A 238 1.12 18.81 -2.91
C ARG A 238 0.23 19.29 -1.77
N ALA A 239 -1.04 19.56 -2.05
CA ALA A 239 -1.99 20.02 -1.04
C ALA A 239 -2.23 19.00 0.07
N TYR A 240 -2.16 17.70 -0.24
CA TYR A 240 -2.32 16.61 0.73
C TYR A 240 -1.00 16.09 1.31
N GLY A 241 0.14 16.60 0.86
CA GLY A 241 1.45 16.23 1.37
C GLY A 241 1.85 14.79 1.02
N ILE A 242 1.54 14.35 -0.19
CA ILE A 242 1.91 13.05 -0.75
C ILE A 242 2.72 13.18 -2.06
N ASP A 243 3.23 14.37 -2.32
CA ASP A 243 4.13 14.68 -3.42
C ASP A 243 5.60 14.35 -3.07
N THR A 244 6.47 14.38 -4.06
CA THR A 244 7.89 14.04 -3.92
C THR A 244 8.59 14.88 -2.85
N ASP A 245 8.38 16.20 -2.84
CA ASP A 245 9.06 17.12 -1.92
C ASP A 245 8.65 16.85 -0.46
N THR A 246 7.38 16.60 -0.21
CA THR A 246 6.89 16.25 1.13
C THR A 246 7.42 14.90 1.60
N ILE A 247 7.54 13.91 0.71
CA ILE A 247 8.14 12.61 1.04
C ILE A 247 9.62 12.78 1.41
N LEU A 248 10.38 13.61 0.68
CA LEU A 248 11.78 13.94 0.98
C LEU A 248 11.91 14.64 2.33
N ASP A 249 11.10 15.65 2.59
CA ASP A 249 11.07 16.35 3.87
C ASP A 249 10.75 15.41 5.04
N ALA A 250 9.82 14.49 4.85
CA ALA A 250 9.48 13.48 5.85
C ALA A 250 10.65 12.53 6.11
N ALA A 251 11.35 12.09 5.06
CA ALA A 251 12.52 11.24 5.16
C ALA A 251 13.67 11.94 5.92
N ALA A 252 13.96 13.19 5.58
CA ALA A 252 14.99 13.99 6.26
C ALA A 252 14.67 14.17 7.76
N ARG A 253 13.44 14.55 8.10
CA ARG A 253 13.01 14.69 9.50
C ARG A 253 13.06 13.38 10.28
N ALA A 254 12.67 12.27 9.66
CA ALA A 254 12.71 10.95 10.29
C ALA A 254 14.16 10.52 10.61
N CYS A 255 15.10 10.74 9.69
CA CYS A 255 16.52 10.46 9.93
C CYS A 255 17.09 11.34 11.07
N LEU A 256 16.78 12.63 11.11
CA LEU A 256 17.21 13.53 12.19
C LEU A 256 16.64 13.09 13.55
N THR A 257 15.38 12.67 13.61
CA THR A 257 14.75 12.18 14.85
C THR A 257 15.43 10.89 15.33
N ALA A 258 15.73 9.96 14.45
CA ALA A 258 16.42 8.72 14.78
C ALA A 258 17.83 8.96 15.34
N LEU A 259 18.56 9.96 14.82
CA LEU A 259 19.89 10.37 15.34
C LEU A 259 19.83 10.93 16.77
N HIS A 260 18.74 11.63 17.15
CA HIS A 260 18.57 12.19 18.49
C HIS A 260 18.18 11.13 19.54
N GLN A 261 17.54 10.03 19.13
CA GLN A 261 17.15 8.95 20.04
C GLN A 261 18.30 7.96 20.34
N THR A 262 19.36 7.99 19.57
CA THR A 262 20.56 7.15 19.74
C THR A 262 21.67 7.80 20.58
N ARG A 263 21.45 9.01 21.03
CA ARG A 263 22.32 9.76 21.96
C ARG A 263 21.72 9.78 23.37
#